data_90f867c6b788cf36f6d0b847ed79f8b4
#
_entry.id   90f867c6b788cf36f6d0b847ed79f8b4
#
_cell.length_a   1.000
_cell.length_b   1.000
_cell.length_c   1.000
_cell.angle_alpha   90.00
_cell.angle_beta   90.00
_cell.angle_gamma   90.00
#
_symmetry.space_group_name_H-M   'P 1'
#
loop_
_entity.id
_entity.type
_entity.pdbx_description
1 polymer ?
#
loop_
_entity_poly.entity_id
_entity_poly.type
_entity_poly.pdbx_seq_one_letter_code
_entity_poly.pdbx_strand_id
1 'polypeptide(L)'
;MLHLLGIISLAVAANAQCPDYIDYSNVPHGPFSGGQYNLSYMRPDPACRTFNSSIVEQTVDRVSQGIADPDLRRLFTNAYPNTLDTAIAWHGYANNSDEELTFIITGDINAMWLRDSANQMQSYLPLLTASQAFDSLASLYRGVINLQSRYILTDRYCNSFQPPVESGISPSPNPSASEDTVRPNYTNSSVFECKYELDSLAAFLEVSTNYYNATQDASFFKNYQWVDAVKSVLQVADEMMVPTYQPNGNVSELAYSFTRLTTRSTETTANDGLGNPFNNGTGLIRSFFRPSDDSTIFQGFIPANMMFASYLKSASDIMYAIGDQDDLAGQMCDLSESLRKAISNHGIVHTSNYGNIYAYEVDGYMSQNIMDDANIPSLLSAPFIGYLDRDDEVYQNTRSLILSADNPYFMRGPVINAIGGPHQGGSHANQMTDQATHVCRVGKAKVFRISISDLFTGPMASIIRIFTTDDEAEITQQLQQIVSSTDGLGLIHESINTFNVSDWTRQWFSWANGLFGQMILDLEDRKPEILGQSFQNNTS
;
A
#
# COMPACT_ATOMS: atom_id res chain seq x y z
N MET A 1 40.74 39.44 51.67
CA MET A 1 39.61 38.48 51.56
C MET A 1 38.79 38.90 50.34
N LEU A 2 39.09 38.32 49.16
CA LEU A 2 38.31 38.55 47.95
C LEU A 2 37.32 37.39 47.82
N HIS A 3 36.02 37.68 47.77
CA HIS A 3 34.97 36.72 47.45
C HIS A 3 34.80 36.68 45.94
N LEU A 4 35.14 35.52 45.32
CA LEU A 4 34.76 35.19 43.96
C LEU A 4 33.29 34.69 44.00
N LEU A 5 32.39 35.46 43.41
CA LEU A 5 31.04 35.01 43.06
C LEU A 5 31.12 34.29 41.72
N GLY A 6 30.98 32.95 41.76
CA GLY A 6 30.81 32.15 40.56
C GLY A 6 29.36 32.26 40.07
N ILE A 7 29.19 32.81 38.85
CA ILE A 7 27.91 32.80 38.15
C ILE A 7 27.73 31.40 37.53
N ILE A 8 26.83 30.59 38.09
CA ILE A 8 26.38 29.36 37.47
C ILE A 8 25.30 29.74 36.46
N SER A 9 25.66 29.74 35.18
CA SER A 9 24.68 29.80 34.09
C SER A 9 23.95 28.44 34.01
N LEU A 10 22.74 28.38 34.52
CA LEU A 10 21.81 27.31 34.19
C LEU A 10 21.40 27.50 32.73
N ALA A 11 21.92 26.67 31.84
CA ALA A 11 21.35 26.50 30.53
C ALA A 11 20.01 25.76 30.72
N VAL A 12 18.90 26.48 30.61
CA VAL A 12 17.57 25.89 30.47
C VAL A 12 17.56 25.29 29.05
N ALA A 13 17.74 23.99 28.97
CA ALA A 13 17.40 23.28 27.75
C ALA A 13 15.89 23.46 27.56
N ALA A 14 15.50 24.28 26.60
CA ALA A 14 14.14 24.32 26.10
C ALA A 14 13.87 22.93 25.53
N ASN A 15 13.00 22.14 26.17
CA ASN A 15 12.40 20.99 25.55
C ASN A 15 11.61 21.54 24.36
N ALA A 16 12.20 21.51 23.18
CA ALA A 16 11.48 21.78 21.95
C ALA A 16 10.40 20.68 21.85
N GLN A 17 9.15 21.08 22.01
CA GLN A 17 8.01 20.17 21.82
C GLN A 17 7.97 19.81 20.34
N CYS A 18 8.05 18.51 20.01
CA CYS A 18 8.00 18.06 18.64
C CYS A 18 6.64 18.45 18.02
N PRO A 19 6.63 19.02 16.80
CA PRO A 19 5.40 19.39 16.13
C PRO A 19 4.59 18.11 15.80
N ASP A 20 3.26 18.24 15.79
CA ASP A 20 2.41 17.24 15.15
C ASP A 20 2.80 17.16 13.67
N TYR A 21 3.06 15.95 13.17
CA TYR A 21 3.56 15.81 11.80
C TYR A 21 2.46 16.04 10.76
N ILE A 22 1.19 15.85 11.10
CA ILE A 22 0.06 16.22 10.23
C ILE A 22 0.09 17.72 9.93
N ASP A 23 0.25 18.53 10.97
CA ASP A 23 0.36 19.99 10.83
C ASP A 23 1.66 20.39 10.14
N TYR A 24 2.77 19.76 10.53
CA TYR A 24 4.09 20.03 9.96
C TYR A 24 4.14 19.78 8.45
N SER A 25 3.62 18.66 7.99
CA SER A 25 3.67 18.25 6.58
C SER A 25 2.80 19.10 5.64
N ASN A 26 1.89 19.92 6.18
CA ASN A 26 1.03 20.82 5.41
C ASN A 26 1.66 22.15 5.03
N VAL A 27 2.83 22.50 5.59
CA VAL A 27 3.48 23.79 5.39
C VAL A 27 4.91 23.61 4.87
N PRO A 28 5.35 24.46 3.94
CA PRO A 28 6.72 24.38 3.43
C PRO A 28 7.77 24.74 4.49
N HIS A 29 8.88 24.00 4.51
CA HIS A 29 10.02 24.20 5.39
C HIS A 29 11.33 24.31 4.60
N GLY A 30 12.19 25.27 5.00
CA GLY A 30 13.56 25.37 4.49
C GLY A 30 14.52 24.40 5.21
N PRO A 31 15.69 24.15 4.61
CA PRO A 31 16.18 24.71 3.35
C PRO A 31 15.51 24.05 2.13
N PHE A 32 15.15 24.84 1.14
CA PHE A 32 14.52 24.37 -0.08
C PHE A 32 15.53 23.68 -1.03
N SER A 33 15.05 22.88 -1.98
CA SER A 33 15.87 22.09 -2.92
C SER A 33 16.77 22.95 -3.81
N GLY A 34 16.33 24.19 -4.12
CA GLY A 34 17.00 25.06 -5.09
C GLY A 34 16.82 24.65 -6.54
N GLY A 35 15.97 23.69 -6.85
CA GLY A 35 15.58 23.30 -8.19
C GLY A 35 14.34 24.05 -8.70
N GLN A 36 13.82 23.65 -9.87
CA GLN A 36 12.66 24.28 -10.52
C GLN A 36 11.42 24.30 -9.65
N TYR A 37 11.17 23.22 -8.89
CA TYR A 37 10.00 23.06 -8.05
C TYR A 37 10.22 23.53 -6.62
N ASN A 38 11.47 23.89 -6.26
CA ASN A 38 11.85 24.45 -4.98
C ASN A 38 11.28 23.67 -3.78
N LEU A 39 11.45 22.33 -3.80
CA LEU A 39 10.84 21.41 -2.85
C LEU A 39 11.27 21.68 -1.40
N SER A 40 10.31 21.60 -0.52
CA SER A 40 10.44 21.75 0.94
C SER A 40 11.32 20.65 1.56
N TYR A 41 11.92 20.92 2.71
CA TYR A 41 12.55 19.90 3.56
C TYR A 41 11.54 19.40 4.58
N MET A 42 11.15 18.13 4.48
CA MET A 42 10.03 17.57 5.24
C MET A 42 10.44 16.58 6.35
N ARG A 43 11.73 16.37 6.56
CA ARG A 43 12.18 15.55 7.69
C ARG A 43 12.09 16.33 8.99
N PRO A 44 11.51 15.76 10.07
CA PRO A 44 11.52 16.40 11.38
C PRO A 44 12.95 16.48 11.94
N ASP A 45 13.11 17.35 12.96
CA ASP A 45 14.35 17.38 13.72
C ASP A 45 14.73 15.97 14.19
N PRO A 46 16.02 15.57 14.15
CA PRO A 46 16.44 14.24 14.56
C PRO A 46 15.95 13.80 15.95
N ALA A 47 15.76 14.73 16.88
CA ALA A 47 15.20 14.46 18.21
C ALA A 47 13.69 14.15 18.19
N CYS A 48 13.00 14.48 17.09
CA CYS A 48 11.56 14.27 16.90
C CYS A 48 11.23 13.08 15.98
N ARG A 49 12.24 12.38 15.46
CA ARG A 49 12.04 11.19 14.64
C ARG A 49 11.62 10.01 15.50
N THR A 50 10.68 9.23 15.00
CA THR A 50 10.08 8.10 15.74
C THR A 50 11.03 6.91 15.87
N PHE A 51 11.92 6.70 14.87
CA PHE A 51 12.96 5.70 14.91
C PHE A 51 14.21 6.19 14.17
N ASN A 52 15.39 5.96 14.74
CA ASN A 52 16.66 6.38 14.15
C ASN A 52 17.47 5.16 13.72
N SER A 53 17.80 5.05 12.44
CA SER A 53 18.61 3.97 11.88
C SER A 53 19.85 4.54 11.19
N SER A 54 21.03 4.25 11.74
CA SER A 54 22.29 4.74 11.17
C SER A 54 22.55 4.24 9.76
N ILE A 55 22.13 3.01 9.42
CA ILE A 55 22.31 2.46 8.08
C ILE A 55 21.39 3.15 7.06
N VAL A 56 20.18 3.54 7.47
CA VAL A 56 19.26 4.31 6.61
C VAL A 56 19.80 5.71 6.39
N GLU A 57 20.28 6.41 7.42
CA GLU A 57 20.92 7.73 7.28
C GLU A 57 22.12 7.69 6.33
N GLN A 58 23.02 6.72 6.49
CA GLN A 58 24.16 6.53 5.59
C GLN A 58 23.72 6.26 4.15
N THR A 59 22.63 5.53 3.96
CA THR A 59 22.07 5.26 2.64
C THR A 59 21.48 6.52 2.02
N VAL A 60 20.71 7.30 2.80
CA VAL A 60 20.20 8.61 2.33
C VAL A 60 21.33 9.52 1.88
N ASP A 61 22.41 9.63 2.68
CA ASP A 61 23.55 10.47 2.35
C ASP A 61 24.27 9.99 1.08
N ARG A 62 24.53 8.70 0.97
CA ARG A 62 25.23 8.08 -0.16
C ARG A 62 24.45 8.24 -1.48
N VAL A 63 23.18 7.83 -1.47
CA VAL A 63 22.34 7.85 -2.67
C VAL A 63 22.06 9.28 -3.11
N SER A 64 21.80 10.20 -2.18
CA SER A 64 21.59 11.62 -2.48
C SER A 64 22.77 12.25 -3.22
N GLN A 65 24.00 11.82 -2.94
CA GLN A 65 25.19 12.31 -3.66
C GLN A 65 25.23 11.85 -5.12
N GLY A 66 24.62 10.72 -5.46
CA GLY A 66 24.51 10.19 -6.82
C GLY A 66 23.39 10.83 -7.64
N ILE A 67 22.43 11.51 -7.02
CA ILE A 67 21.29 12.13 -7.70
C ILE A 67 21.69 13.56 -8.16
N ALA A 68 21.72 13.79 -9.47
CA ALA A 68 22.10 15.08 -10.02
C ALA A 68 21.00 16.16 -9.91
N ASP A 69 19.72 15.76 -10.10
CA ASP A 69 18.59 16.69 -10.02
C ASP A 69 18.32 17.12 -8.58
N PRO A 70 18.30 18.42 -8.26
CA PRO A 70 18.15 18.91 -6.89
C PRO A 70 16.76 18.65 -6.31
N ASP A 71 15.70 18.64 -7.13
CA ASP A 71 14.34 18.36 -6.66
C ASP A 71 14.15 16.85 -6.43
N LEU A 72 14.63 16.00 -7.33
CA LEU A 72 14.62 14.55 -7.15
C LEU A 72 15.43 14.15 -5.90
N ARG A 73 16.60 14.75 -5.71
CA ARG A 73 17.43 14.53 -4.50
C ARG A 73 16.68 14.90 -3.23
N ARG A 74 15.99 16.04 -3.22
CA ARG A 74 15.20 16.49 -2.08
C ARG A 74 14.04 15.54 -1.81
N LEU A 75 13.31 15.13 -2.86
CA LEU A 75 12.19 14.20 -2.72
C LEU A 75 12.65 12.86 -2.13
N PHE A 76 13.77 12.31 -2.63
CA PHE A 76 14.35 11.10 -2.06
C PHE A 76 14.76 11.27 -0.60
N THR A 77 15.43 12.40 -0.25
CA THR A 77 15.86 12.69 1.13
C THR A 77 14.69 12.75 2.10
N ASN A 78 13.55 13.28 1.67
CA ASN A 78 12.33 13.33 2.49
C ASN A 78 11.61 11.98 2.54
N ALA A 79 11.46 11.33 1.39
CA ALA A 79 10.55 10.20 1.20
C ALA A 79 11.11 8.88 1.73
N TYR A 80 12.37 8.55 1.43
CA TYR A 80 12.93 7.25 1.79
C TYR A 80 12.91 6.97 3.31
N PRO A 81 13.34 7.88 4.19
CA PRO A 81 13.28 7.64 5.63
C PRO A 81 11.92 7.93 6.27
N ASN A 82 10.89 8.32 5.50
CA ASN A 82 9.64 8.87 6.02
C ASN A 82 8.95 7.96 7.04
N THR A 83 8.85 6.64 6.79
CA THR A 83 8.25 5.70 7.74
C THR A 83 8.98 5.70 9.09
N LEU A 84 10.31 5.65 9.07
CA LEU A 84 11.11 5.65 10.31
C LEU A 84 11.08 7.00 11.00
N ASP A 85 11.07 8.09 10.23
CA ASP A 85 11.05 9.44 10.78
C ASP A 85 9.72 9.78 11.46
N THR A 86 8.58 9.18 11.00
CA THR A 86 7.27 9.74 11.31
C THR A 86 6.18 8.72 11.65
N ALA A 87 6.28 7.48 11.15
CA ALA A 87 5.16 6.53 11.18
C ALA A 87 5.34 5.35 12.16
N ILE A 88 6.51 5.16 12.78
CA ILE A 88 6.68 4.19 13.87
C ILE A 88 6.06 4.76 15.13
N ALA A 89 4.75 4.64 15.27
CA ALA A 89 4.03 5.23 16.40
C ALA A 89 4.40 4.57 17.74
N TRP A 90 4.79 3.31 17.71
CA TRP A 90 5.30 2.61 18.87
C TRP A 90 6.12 1.37 18.49
N HIS A 91 7.20 1.14 19.24
CA HIS A 91 8.01 -0.07 19.19
C HIS A 91 8.39 -0.47 20.61
N GLY A 92 8.16 -1.72 20.98
CA GLY A 92 8.35 -2.20 22.34
C GLY A 92 8.21 -3.71 22.46
N TYR A 93 7.95 -4.17 23.67
CA TYR A 93 7.75 -5.57 23.98
C TYR A 93 6.33 -5.85 24.49
N ALA A 94 5.85 -7.06 24.26
CA ALA A 94 4.65 -7.55 24.89
C ALA A 94 4.78 -7.59 26.41
N ASN A 95 3.65 -7.46 27.11
CA ASN A 95 3.65 -7.49 28.58
C ASN A 95 4.21 -8.82 29.11
N ASN A 96 5.23 -8.75 29.97
CA ASN A 96 5.89 -9.89 30.58
C ASN A 96 6.49 -10.93 29.57
N SER A 97 6.93 -10.47 28.41
CA SER A 97 7.48 -11.27 27.33
C SER A 97 8.64 -10.54 26.66
N ASP A 98 9.46 -11.27 25.92
CA ASP A 98 10.50 -10.76 25.01
C ASP A 98 9.99 -10.65 23.56
N GLU A 99 8.70 -10.82 23.34
CA GLU A 99 8.05 -10.64 22.04
C GLU A 99 8.08 -9.18 21.63
N GLU A 100 8.84 -8.88 20.59
CA GLU A 100 8.90 -7.54 20.00
C GLU A 100 7.60 -7.22 19.27
N LEU A 101 7.10 -5.99 19.41
CA LEU A 101 5.90 -5.48 18.75
C LEU A 101 6.21 -4.12 18.14
N THR A 102 5.73 -3.88 16.93
CA THR A 102 5.88 -2.59 16.23
C THR A 102 4.55 -2.16 15.63
N PHE A 103 4.06 -1.00 16.06
CA PHE A 103 2.85 -0.38 15.55
C PHE A 103 3.20 0.74 14.58
N ILE A 104 2.86 0.55 13.31
CA ILE A 104 3.14 1.48 12.21
C ILE A 104 1.82 2.08 11.71
N ILE A 105 1.72 3.39 11.74
CA ILE A 105 0.56 4.12 11.20
C ILE A 105 0.74 4.39 9.70
N THR A 106 -0.37 4.62 8.99
CA THR A 106 -0.32 4.88 7.54
C THR A 106 0.29 6.23 7.17
N GLY A 107 0.23 7.18 8.11
CA GLY A 107 0.59 8.57 7.97
C GLY A 107 -0.41 9.41 8.77
N ASP A 108 -1.26 10.15 8.09
CA ASP A 108 -2.28 11.02 8.70
C ASP A 108 -3.44 10.28 9.39
N ILE A 109 -3.53 8.94 9.25
CA ILE A 109 -4.46 8.10 10.01
C ILE A 109 -3.68 7.30 11.05
N ASN A 110 -4.05 7.46 12.32
CA ASN A 110 -3.42 6.79 13.46
C ASN A 110 -3.99 5.37 13.65
N ALA A 111 -3.81 4.52 12.64
CA ALA A 111 -4.16 3.10 12.65
C ALA A 111 -3.17 2.31 11.78
N MET A 112 -3.09 1.00 12.01
CA MET A 112 -2.19 0.11 11.29
C MET A 112 -2.97 -0.79 10.34
N TRP A 113 -2.81 -0.58 9.03
CA TRP A 113 -3.23 -1.55 8.01
C TRP A 113 -2.19 -2.65 7.86
N LEU A 114 -2.65 -3.89 7.68
CA LEU A 114 -1.75 -5.03 7.44
C LEU A 114 -0.94 -4.82 6.17
N ARG A 115 -1.57 -4.44 5.08
CA ARG A 115 -0.97 -4.14 3.78
C ARG A 115 0.02 -2.98 3.87
N ASP A 116 -0.42 -1.83 4.40
CA ASP A 116 0.41 -0.63 4.45
C ASP A 116 1.68 -0.86 5.26
N SER A 117 1.55 -1.41 6.46
CA SER A 117 2.70 -1.62 7.36
C SER A 117 3.72 -2.61 6.80
N ALA A 118 3.28 -3.65 6.08
CA ALA A 118 4.18 -4.57 5.37
C ALA A 118 4.97 -3.85 4.27
N ASN A 119 4.27 -3.07 3.43
CA ASN A 119 4.90 -2.33 2.33
C ASN A 119 5.79 -1.16 2.81
N GLN A 120 5.41 -0.49 3.91
CA GLN A 120 6.26 0.53 4.53
C GLN A 120 7.60 -0.06 4.98
N MET A 121 7.58 -1.27 5.55
CA MET A 121 8.82 -1.98 5.93
C MET A 121 9.60 -2.46 4.70
N GLN A 122 8.95 -2.91 3.64
CA GLN A 122 9.61 -3.38 2.41
C GLN A 122 10.58 -2.36 1.82
N SER A 123 10.34 -1.06 2.02
CA SER A 123 11.24 0.00 1.60
C SER A 123 12.67 -0.15 2.15
N TYR A 124 12.83 -0.79 3.29
CA TYR A 124 14.13 -1.02 3.95
C TYR A 124 14.70 -2.43 3.74
N LEU A 125 14.02 -3.27 2.95
CA LEU A 125 14.47 -4.65 2.67
C LEU A 125 15.92 -4.73 2.14
N PRO A 126 16.37 -3.84 1.24
CA PRO A 126 17.76 -3.87 0.76
C PRO A 126 18.83 -3.65 1.85
N LEU A 127 18.44 -3.09 2.99
CA LEU A 127 19.32 -2.81 4.13
C LEU A 127 19.15 -3.80 5.30
N LEU A 128 18.17 -4.70 5.18
CA LEU A 128 17.84 -5.63 6.25
C LEU A 128 18.91 -6.71 6.39
N THR A 129 19.44 -6.85 7.59
CA THR A 129 20.36 -7.92 7.97
C THR A 129 19.96 -8.53 9.31
N ALA A 130 20.35 -9.78 9.56
CA ALA A 130 20.10 -10.44 10.84
C ALA A 130 20.71 -9.64 12.01
N SER A 131 19.91 -9.33 13.00
CA SER A 131 20.33 -8.62 14.22
C SER A 131 19.39 -8.93 15.38
N GLN A 132 19.96 -9.07 16.59
CA GLN A 132 19.20 -9.20 17.83
C GLN A 132 19.10 -7.86 18.60
N ALA A 133 19.70 -6.79 18.06
CA ALA A 133 19.63 -5.48 18.68
C ALA A 133 18.22 -4.88 18.54
N PHE A 134 17.67 -4.36 19.63
CA PHE A 134 16.32 -3.80 19.68
C PHE A 134 16.15 -2.55 18.79
N ASP A 135 17.21 -1.78 18.60
CA ASP A 135 17.27 -0.60 17.75
C ASP A 135 17.62 -0.90 16.27
N SER A 136 17.47 -2.18 15.84
CA SER A 136 17.75 -2.62 14.47
C SER A 136 16.50 -2.65 13.60
N LEU A 137 16.68 -2.60 12.27
CA LEU A 137 15.60 -2.86 11.30
C LEU A 137 15.01 -4.28 11.50
N ALA A 138 15.84 -5.27 11.84
CA ALA A 138 15.38 -6.63 12.09
C ALA A 138 14.38 -6.70 13.26
N SER A 139 14.61 -5.93 14.33
CA SER A 139 13.69 -5.81 15.45
C SER A 139 12.35 -5.19 15.03
N LEU A 140 12.37 -4.14 14.22
CA LEU A 140 11.12 -3.56 13.67
C LEU A 140 10.33 -4.59 12.85
N TYR A 141 11.00 -5.36 11.97
CA TYR A 141 10.35 -6.41 11.18
C TYR A 141 9.73 -7.49 12.07
N ARG A 142 10.49 -8.00 13.06
CA ARG A 142 9.94 -8.98 14.01
C ARG A 142 8.72 -8.43 14.75
N GLY A 143 8.81 -7.18 15.16
CA GLY A 143 7.70 -6.50 15.83
C GLY A 143 6.45 -6.35 14.97
N VAL A 144 6.60 -6.04 13.68
CA VAL A 144 5.47 -5.98 12.72
C VAL A 144 4.86 -7.36 12.51
N ILE A 145 5.68 -8.38 12.26
CA ILE A 145 5.20 -9.76 12.03
C ILE A 145 4.45 -10.29 13.26
N ASN A 146 4.98 -10.08 14.46
CA ASN A 146 4.31 -10.50 15.70
C ASN A 146 3.00 -9.77 15.91
N LEU A 147 2.96 -8.44 15.70
CA LEU A 147 1.74 -7.67 15.90
C LEU A 147 0.67 -8.01 14.85
N GLN A 148 1.04 -8.18 13.58
CA GLN A 148 0.12 -8.65 12.54
C GLN A 148 -0.41 -10.06 12.84
N SER A 149 0.43 -10.98 13.37
CA SER A 149 -0.01 -12.31 13.82
C SER A 149 -1.11 -12.20 14.87
N ARG A 150 -0.95 -11.32 15.86
CA ARG A 150 -1.95 -11.08 16.91
C ARG A 150 -3.24 -10.50 16.33
N TYR A 151 -3.15 -9.56 15.40
CA TYR A 151 -4.31 -8.95 14.75
C TYR A 151 -5.12 -9.96 13.95
N ILE A 152 -4.46 -10.81 13.14
CA ILE A 152 -5.10 -11.88 12.37
C ILE A 152 -5.80 -12.89 13.30
N LEU A 153 -5.23 -13.20 14.45
CA LEU A 153 -5.85 -14.10 15.43
C LEU A 153 -7.00 -13.45 16.21
N THR A 154 -6.99 -12.12 16.32
CA THR A 154 -8.07 -11.36 16.97
C THR A 154 -9.27 -11.23 16.05
N ASP A 155 -9.07 -10.72 14.81
CA ASP A 155 -10.14 -10.45 13.86
C ASP A 155 -9.65 -10.71 12.42
N ARG A 156 -9.66 -11.96 11.98
CA ARG A 156 -9.05 -12.46 10.74
C ARG A 156 -9.57 -11.87 9.43
N TYR A 157 -10.74 -11.25 9.44
CA TYR A 157 -11.34 -10.61 8.27
C TYR A 157 -11.11 -9.11 8.20
N CYS A 158 -10.48 -8.53 9.22
CA CYS A 158 -10.28 -7.09 9.28
C CYS A 158 -8.93 -6.69 8.69
N ASN A 159 -8.87 -5.51 8.06
CA ASN A 159 -7.70 -5.00 7.37
C ASN A 159 -6.88 -4.00 8.20
N SER A 160 -7.52 -3.30 9.16
CA SER A 160 -6.86 -2.24 9.92
C SER A 160 -7.19 -2.28 11.41
N PHE A 161 -6.18 -1.93 12.23
CA PHE A 161 -6.18 -2.22 13.66
C PHE A 161 -5.73 -1.02 14.49
N GLN A 162 -6.20 -1.04 15.74
CA GLN A 162 -5.88 -0.07 16.78
C GLN A 162 -4.50 -0.35 17.41
N PRO A 163 -3.88 0.62 18.11
CA PRO A 163 -2.64 0.40 18.84
C PRO A 163 -2.77 -0.76 19.84
N PRO A 164 -1.73 -1.59 20.01
CA PRO A 164 -1.74 -2.64 21.03
C PRO A 164 -1.77 -2.02 22.42
N VAL A 165 -2.39 -2.70 23.36
CA VAL A 165 -2.57 -2.19 24.75
C VAL A 165 -1.24 -1.88 25.42
N GLU A 166 -0.19 -2.58 25.05
CA GLU A 166 1.19 -2.41 25.55
C GLU A 166 1.77 -1.03 25.22
N SER A 167 1.29 -0.43 24.14
CA SER A 167 1.77 0.91 23.70
C SER A 167 1.32 2.03 24.64
N GLY A 168 0.24 1.84 25.38
CA GLY A 168 -0.41 2.91 26.14
C GLY A 168 -1.09 3.98 25.27
N ILE A 169 -1.08 3.83 23.93
CA ILE A 169 -1.76 4.74 23.00
C ILE A 169 -3.25 4.40 23.00
N SER A 170 -4.08 5.41 23.12
CA SER A 170 -5.53 5.22 23.09
C SER A 170 -6.01 4.90 21.67
N PRO A 171 -7.01 4.02 21.50
CA PRO A 171 -7.65 3.77 20.21
C PRO A 171 -8.18 5.07 19.58
N SER A 172 -7.99 5.20 18.27
CA SER A 172 -8.48 6.33 17.48
C SER A 172 -9.93 6.11 17.05
N PRO A 173 -10.80 7.13 17.09
CA PRO A 173 -12.15 7.01 16.55
C PRO A 173 -12.09 6.89 15.01
N ASN A 174 -12.98 6.07 14.46
CA ASN A 174 -13.23 6.00 13.02
C ASN A 174 -14.68 6.38 12.72
N PRO A 175 -14.99 7.66 12.43
CA PRO A 175 -16.34 8.08 12.12
C PRO A 175 -16.93 7.38 10.86
N SER A 176 -16.08 7.01 9.89
CA SER A 176 -16.53 6.34 8.67
C SER A 176 -17.06 4.93 8.92
N ALA A 177 -16.54 4.25 9.94
CA ALA A 177 -17.00 2.91 10.33
C ALA A 177 -18.19 2.90 11.29
N SER A 178 -18.70 4.07 11.70
CA SER A 178 -19.81 4.16 12.67
C SER A 178 -21.13 3.58 12.16
N GLU A 179 -21.30 3.54 10.84
CA GLU A 179 -22.49 3.04 10.13
C GLU A 179 -22.26 1.67 9.48
N ASP A 180 -21.18 0.98 9.86
CA ASP A 180 -20.85 -0.34 9.34
C ASP A 180 -21.64 -1.44 10.06
N THR A 181 -22.11 -2.39 9.27
CA THR A 181 -22.63 -3.68 9.77
C THR A 181 -21.78 -4.79 9.21
N VAL A 182 -20.98 -5.42 10.06
CA VAL A 182 -20.01 -6.44 9.70
C VAL A 182 -20.30 -7.76 10.41
N ARG A 183 -20.14 -8.84 9.74
CA ARG A 183 -20.18 -10.18 10.29
C ARG A 183 -18.89 -10.93 9.90
N PRO A 184 -18.15 -11.52 10.85
CA PRO A 184 -18.35 -11.50 12.30
C PRO A 184 -18.26 -10.09 12.89
N ASN A 185 -18.92 -9.87 14.04
CA ASN A 185 -18.78 -8.61 14.77
C ASN A 185 -17.36 -8.49 15.32
N TYR A 186 -16.81 -7.30 15.26
CA TYR A 186 -15.50 -6.96 15.80
C TYR A 186 -15.59 -5.96 16.96
N THR A 187 -14.46 -5.70 17.60
CA THR A 187 -14.36 -4.78 18.74
C THR A 187 -13.58 -3.52 18.33
N ASN A 188 -14.19 -2.34 18.43
CA ASN A 188 -13.57 -1.05 18.08
C ASN A 188 -12.34 -0.69 18.95
N SER A 189 -12.10 -1.39 20.07
CA SER A 189 -10.87 -1.22 20.86
C SER A 189 -9.66 -1.92 20.27
N SER A 190 -9.84 -2.90 19.37
CA SER A 190 -8.77 -3.64 18.69
C SER A 190 -8.74 -3.39 17.19
N VAL A 191 -9.89 -3.10 16.58
CA VAL A 191 -10.03 -2.91 15.13
C VAL A 191 -10.41 -1.45 14.84
N PHE A 192 -9.73 -0.86 13.84
CA PHE A 192 -10.05 0.48 13.37
C PHE A 192 -11.13 0.46 12.28
N GLU A 193 -11.01 -0.44 11.29
CA GLU A 193 -11.98 -0.72 10.24
C GLU A 193 -11.90 -2.21 9.85
N CYS A 194 -13.02 -2.82 9.50
CA CYS A 194 -13.07 -4.24 9.19
C CYS A 194 -13.60 -4.50 7.77
N LYS A 195 -12.78 -4.22 6.78
CA LYS A 195 -12.97 -4.60 5.39
C LYS A 195 -12.14 -5.84 5.08
N TYR A 196 -12.78 -6.89 4.54
CA TYR A 196 -12.02 -8.08 4.16
C TYR A 196 -11.36 -7.90 2.80
N GLU A 197 -10.05 -7.93 2.83
CA GLU A 197 -9.14 -7.81 1.70
C GLU A 197 -8.18 -8.99 1.70
N LEU A 198 -8.15 -9.75 0.60
CA LEU A 198 -7.23 -10.88 0.47
C LEU A 198 -5.75 -10.44 0.47
N ASP A 199 -5.48 -9.26 -0.08
CA ASP A 199 -4.14 -8.68 -0.10
C ASP A 199 -3.62 -8.28 1.27
N SER A 200 -4.49 -7.96 2.23
CA SER A 200 -4.10 -7.76 3.63
C SER A 200 -3.49 -9.02 4.25
N LEU A 201 -4.06 -10.19 3.97
CA LEU A 201 -3.49 -11.47 4.41
C LEU A 201 -2.23 -11.84 3.63
N ALA A 202 -2.18 -11.51 2.33
CA ALA A 202 -0.99 -11.71 1.51
C ALA A 202 0.18 -10.83 2.01
N ALA A 203 -0.09 -9.62 2.46
CA ALA A 203 0.92 -8.70 2.99
C ALA A 203 1.57 -9.20 4.29
N PHE A 204 0.83 -9.90 5.13
CA PHE A 204 1.39 -10.61 6.29
C PHE A 204 2.40 -11.70 5.86
N LEU A 205 2.07 -12.46 4.81
CA LEU A 205 2.99 -13.45 4.26
C LEU A 205 4.19 -12.79 3.59
N GLU A 206 3.99 -11.64 2.94
CA GLU A 206 5.04 -10.83 2.30
C GLU A 206 6.09 -10.36 3.31
N VAL A 207 5.68 -9.65 4.37
CA VAL A 207 6.62 -9.12 5.36
C VAL A 207 7.37 -10.24 6.08
N SER A 208 6.71 -11.38 6.31
CA SER A 208 7.32 -12.60 6.88
C SER A 208 8.38 -13.17 5.94
N THR A 209 8.05 -13.32 4.67
CA THR A 209 8.95 -13.81 3.63
C THR A 209 10.17 -12.90 3.44
N ASN A 210 9.93 -11.59 3.38
CA ASN A 210 10.99 -10.59 3.25
C ASN A 210 11.99 -10.66 4.41
N TYR A 211 11.48 -10.74 5.63
CA TYR A 211 12.34 -10.91 6.82
C TYR A 211 13.15 -12.21 6.74
N TYR A 212 12.50 -13.33 6.43
CA TYR A 212 13.17 -14.63 6.36
C TYR A 212 14.25 -14.66 5.26
N ASN A 213 13.94 -14.17 4.08
CA ASN A 213 14.89 -14.16 2.95
C ASN A 213 16.14 -13.35 3.27
N ALA A 214 15.99 -12.21 3.96
CA ALA A 214 17.11 -11.35 4.32
C ALA A 214 17.93 -11.87 5.51
N THR A 215 17.30 -12.56 6.46
CA THR A 215 17.94 -12.91 7.75
C THR A 215 18.23 -14.40 7.91
N GLN A 216 17.51 -15.26 7.20
CA GLN A 216 17.52 -16.73 7.37
C GLN A 216 17.19 -17.19 8.81
N ASP A 217 16.48 -16.34 9.57
CA ASP A 217 16.12 -16.61 10.97
C ASP A 217 14.82 -17.43 11.08
N ALA A 218 14.90 -18.73 10.77
CA ALA A 218 13.78 -19.64 10.96
C ALA A 218 13.38 -19.80 12.45
N SER A 219 14.31 -19.54 13.38
CA SER A 219 14.05 -19.72 14.81
C SER A 219 13.03 -18.70 15.33
N PHE A 220 13.00 -17.50 14.78
CA PHE A 220 12.02 -16.47 15.11
C PHE A 220 10.58 -16.98 14.89
N PHE A 221 10.31 -17.63 13.76
CA PHE A 221 8.96 -18.08 13.38
C PHE A 221 8.45 -19.28 14.22
N LYS A 222 9.30 -19.94 14.99
CA LYS A 222 8.89 -20.96 15.97
C LYS A 222 8.32 -20.37 17.25
N ASN A 223 8.66 -19.12 17.51
CA ASN A 223 8.24 -18.41 18.70
C ASN A 223 6.87 -17.75 18.46
N TYR A 224 6.16 -17.49 19.53
CA TYR A 224 4.92 -16.72 19.53
C TYR A 224 3.81 -17.31 18.63
N GLN A 225 3.12 -16.48 17.84
CA GLN A 225 1.84 -16.82 17.21
C GLN A 225 1.89 -16.96 15.68
N TRP A 226 3.05 -16.87 15.04
CA TRP A 226 3.13 -16.83 13.57
C TRP A 226 2.52 -18.08 12.91
N VAL A 227 2.81 -19.29 13.38
CA VAL A 227 2.25 -20.54 12.81
C VAL A 227 0.72 -20.58 12.94
N ASP A 228 0.17 -20.12 14.06
CA ASP A 228 -1.28 -20.10 14.26
C ASP A 228 -1.95 -19.02 13.42
N ALA A 229 -1.28 -17.88 13.20
CA ALA A 229 -1.74 -16.86 12.26
C ALA A 229 -1.77 -17.39 10.82
N VAL A 230 -0.75 -18.13 10.37
CA VAL A 230 -0.76 -18.80 9.06
C VAL A 230 -1.93 -19.79 8.94
N LYS A 231 -2.20 -20.60 9.97
CA LYS A 231 -3.38 -21.48 9.97
C LYS A 231 -4.69 -20.70 9.85
N SER A 232 -4.79 -19.55 10.53
CA SER A 232 -5.94 -18.67 10.42
C SER A 232 -6.10 -18.08 9.01
N VAL A 233 -4.99 -17.70 8.37
CA VAL A 233 -4.97 -17.23 6.96
C VAL A 233 -5.48 -18.32 6.01
N LEU A 234 -5.02 -19.55 6.16
CA LEU A 234 -5.49 -20.69 5.35
C LEU A 234 -6.97 -21.00 5.58
N GLN A 235 -7.42 -20.89 6.84
CA GLN A 235 -8.86 -21.05 7.15
C GLN A 235 -9.71 -20.00 6.44
N VAL A 236 -9.28 -18.72 6.45
CA VAL A 236 -9.99 -17.65 5.71
C VAL A 236 -9.99 -17.95 4.21
N ALA A 237 -8.87 -18.41 3.66
CA ALA A 237 -8.80 -18.79 2.24
C ALA A 237 -9.85 -19.86 1.88
N ASP A 238 -9.95 -20.91 2.68
CA ASP A 238 -10.95 -21.98 2.49
C ASP A 238 -12.38 -21.44 2.59
N GLU A 239 -12.69 -20.63 3.60
CA GLU A 239 -13.99 -20.01 3.82
C GLU A 239 -14.39 -19.06 2.68
N MET A 240 -13.41 -18.40 2.06
CA MET A 240 -13.60 -17.46 0.95
C MET A 240 -13.62 -18.13 -0.44
N MET A 241 -13.37 -19.43 -0.53
CA MET A 241 -13.56 -20.23 -1.76
C MET A 241 -14.97 -20.83 -1.89
N VAL A 242 -15.85 -20.65 -0.90
CA VAL A 242 -17.22 -21.16 -0.92
C VAL A 242 -18.06 -20.48 -2.03
N PRO A 243 -18.85 -21.19 -2.86
CA PRO A 243 -19.67 -20.60 -3.93
C PRO A 243 -20.84 -19.80 -3.34
N THR A 244 -21.37 -18.85 -4.12
CA THR A 244 -22.62 -18.18 -3.73
C THR A 244 -23.81 -19.15 -3.74
N TYR A 245 -23.83 -20.07 -4.70
CA TYR A 245 -24.91 -21.06 -4.81
C TYR A 245 -24.38 -22.48 -4.63
N GLN A 246 -25.06 -23.24 -3.79
CA GLN A 246 -24.84 -24.67 -3.63
C GLN A 246 -25.37 -25.44 -4.82
N PRO A 247 -24.95 -26.72 -5.04
CA PRO A 247 -25.45 -27.54 -6.12
C PRO A 247 -26.97 -27.74 -6.11
N ASN A 248 -27.63 -27.63 -4.97
CA ASN A 248 -29.08 -27.72 -4.83
C ASN A 248 -29.82 -26.39 -5.12
N GLY A 249 -29.09 -25.33 -5.50
CA GLY A 249 -29.62 -23.99 -5.78
C GLY A 249 -29.81 -23.09 -4.57
N ASN A 250 -29.54 -23.56 -3.36
CA ASN A 250 -29.60 -22.73 -2.16
C ASN A 250 -28.41 -21.76 -2.12
N VAL A 251 -28.60 -20.58 -1.53
CA VAL A 251 -27.53 -19.64 -1.22
C VAL A 251 -26.66 -20.23 -0.11
N SER A 252 -25.34 -20.18 -0.29
CA SER A 252 -24.40 -20.59 0.75
C SER A 252 -24.36 -19.57 1.89
N GLU A 253 -24.16 -20.05 3.09
CA GLU A 253 -23.84 -19.20 4.23
C GLU A 253 -22.35 -18.80 4.11
N LEU A 254 -22.09 -17.50 3.95
CA LEU A 254 -20.73 -16.96 3.91
C LEU A 254 -20.28 -16.59 5.33
N ALA A 255 -19.00 -16.80 5.60
CA ALA A 255 -18.39 -16.49 6.89
C ALA A 255 -18.26 -14.98 7.15
N TYR A 256 -18.27 -14.16 6.07
CA TYR A 256 -18.12 -12.71 6.15
C TYR A 256 -19.22 -11.99 5.37
N SER A 257 -19.64 -10.84 5.89
CA SER A 257 -20.47 -9.86 5.18
C SER A 257 -20.18 -8.44 5.67
N PHE A 258 -20.36 -7.45 4.78
CA PHE A 258 -20.13 -6.04 5.09
C PHE A 258 -21.15 -5.15 4.40
N THR A 259 -21.78 -4.26 5.15
CA THR A 259 -22.55 -3.15 4.61
C THR A 259 -22.20 -1.86 5.35
N ARG A 260 -22.15 -0.74 4.61
CA ARG A 260 -22.03 0.62 5.14
C ARG A 260 -23.21 1.46 4.66
N LEU A 261 -23.81 2.22 5.55
CA LEU A 261 -24.80 3.22 5.14
C LEU A 261 -24.05 4.41 4.50
N THR A 262 -24.03 4.45 3.19
CA THR A 262 -23.26 5.42 2.40
C THR A 262 -23.99 5.81 1.12
N THR A 263 -23.63 6.97 0.58
CA THR A 263 -24.04 7.38 -0.78
C THR A 263 -23.03 6.96 -1.86
N ARG A 264 -21.88 6.38 -1.45
CA ARG A 264 -20.84 5.90 -2.35
C ARG A 264 -20.96 4.39 -2.52
N SER A 265 -21.30 3.95 -3.71
CA SER A 265 -21.48 2.51 -4.00
C SER A 265 -20.20 1.68 -3.85
N THR A 266 -19.03 2.31 -3.89
CA THR A 266 -17.74 1.65 -3.74
C THR A 266 -17.36 1.39 -2.27
N GLU A 267 -18.06 2.00 -1.31
CA GLU A 267 -17.76 1.84 0.11
C GLU A 267 -18.64 0.79 0.82
N THR A 268 -19.45 0.06 0.07
CA THR A 268 -20.34 -0.99 0.60
C THR A 268 -20.41 -2.16 -0.37
N THR A 269 -20.71 -3.36 0.13
CA THR A 269 -20.87 -4.53 -0.74
C THR A 269 -22.33 -4.75 -1.13
N ALA A 270 -22.54 -5.26 -2.33
CA ALA A 270 -23.87 -5.55 -2.87
C ALA A 270 -24.57 -6.71 -2.11
N ASN A 271 -25.87 -6.91 -2.39
CA ASN A 271 -26.64 -8.06 -1.94
C ASN A 271 -26.57 -8.27 -0.41
N ASP A 272 -26.98 -7.24 0.34
CA ASP A 272 -27.00 -7.24 1.81
C ASP A 272 -25.64 -7.62 2.45
N GLY A 273 -24.56 -7.18 1.79
CA GLY A 273 -23.22 -7.37 2.31
C GLY A 273 -22.53 -8.67 1.87
N LEU A 274 -23.16 -9.48 1.03
CA LEU A 274 -22.62 -10.78 0.56
C LEU A 274 -21.79 -10.64 -0.73
N GLY A 275 -21.85 -9.50 -1.39
CA GLY A 275 -21.23 -9.27 -2.69
C GLY A 275 -22.03 -9.87 -3.85
N ASN A 276 -21.55 -9.71 -5.06
CA ASN A 276 -22.16 -10.30 -6.25
C ASN A 276 -21.93 -11.82 -6.30
N PRO A 277 -22.78 -12.57 -7.06
CA PRO A 277 -22.62 -14.00 -7.20
C PRO A 277 -21.24 -14.40 -7.67
N PHE A 278 -20.67 -15.43 -7.07
CA PHE A 278 -19.35 -15.97 -7.37
C PHE A 278 -19.42 -17.49 -7.50
N ASN A 279 -18.81 -18.03 -8.56
CA ASN A 279 -18.78 -19.45 -8.85
C ASN A 279 -17.54 -20.11 -8.22
N ASN A 280 -17.75 -21.19 -7.48
CA ASN A 280 -16.66 -21.92 -6.82
C ASN A 280 -15.80 -22.78 -7.77
N GLY A 281 -16.30 -23.06 -8.98
CA GLY A 281 -15.54 -23.83 -9.98
C GLY A 281 -14.27 -23.15 -10.46
N THR A 282 -14.03 -21.89 -10.05
CA THR A 282 -12.81 -21.14 -10.39
C THR A 282 -11.59 -21.60 -9.60
N GLY A 283 -11.75 -22.00 -8.34
CA GLY A 283 -10.65 -22.22 -7.41
C GLY A 283 -9.96 -20.93 -6.93
N LEU A 284 -10.52 -19.75 -7.22
CA LEU A 284 -10.05 -18.46 -6.75
C LEU A 284 -10.59 -18.15 -5.34
N ILE A 285 -9.84 -17.37 -4.58
CA ILE A 285 -10.27 -16.84 -3.28
C ILE A 285 -10.96 -15.49 -3.50
N ARG A 286 -12.12 -15.30 -2.88
CA ARG A 286 -12.82 -14.02 -2.92
C ARG A 286 -12.01 -12.94 -2.22
N SER A 287 -12.11 -11.70 -2.72
CA SER A 287 -11.85 -10.48 -1.96
C SER A 287 -13.11 -9.61 -1.98
N PHE A 288 -13.52 -9.09 -0.84
CA PHE A 288 -14.68 -8.20 -0.76
C PHE A 288 -14.31 -6.78 -1.09
N PHE A 289 -13.08 -6.41 -0.76
CA PHE A 289 -12.51 -5.10 -1.02
C PHE A 289 -11.20 -5.23 -1.78
N ARG A 290 -10.82 -4.13 -2.43
CA ARG A 290 -9.58 -3.89 -3.14
C ARG A 290 -8.55 -3.23 -2.21
N PRO A 291 -7.27 -3.17 -2.57
CA PRO A 291 -6.27 -2.45 -1.78
C PRO A 291 -6.52 -0.93 -1.67
N SER A 292 -7.47 -0.40 -2.40
CA SER A 292 -7.97 0.98 -2.30
C SER A 292 -9.07 1.16 -1.25
N ASP A 293 -9.43 0.11 -0.50
CA ASP A 293 -10.60 0.07 0.40
C ASP A 293 -11.96 0.18 -0.31
N ASP A 294 -11.99 0.12 -1.65
CA ASP A 294 -13.22 0.04 -2.46
C ASP A 294 -13.72 -1.40 -2.56
N SER A 295 -15.03 -1.58 -2.55
CA SER A 295 -15.64 -2.90 -2.77
C SER A 295 -15.39 -3.41 -4.19
N THR A 296 -15.13 -4.71 -4.30
CA THR A 296 -15.03 -5.39 -5.59
C THR A 296 -16.39 -5.46 -6.29
N ILE A 297 -16.39 -5.32 -7.62
CA ILE A 297 -17.59 -5.63 -8.43
C ILE A 297 -17.75 -7.14 -8.55
N PHE A 298 -16.67 -7.85 -8.93
CA PHE A 298 -16.61 -9.30 -8.95
C PHE A 298 -15.54 -9.78 -7.98
N GLN A 299 -15.92 -10.67 -7.07
CA GLN A 299 -15.08 -11.02 -5.92
C GLN A 299 -13.86 -11.88 -6.24
N GLY A 300 -13.74 -12.45 -7.44
CA GLY A 300 -12.51 -13.06 -7.94
C GLY A 300 -11.49 -11.98 -8.35
N PHE A 301 -10.95 -11.25 -7.37
CA PHE A 301 -9.98 -10.17 -7.59
C PHE A 301 -8.61 -10.74 -7.91
N ILE A 302 -8.20 -10.63 -9.19
CA ILE A 302 -7.02 -11.32 -9.73
C ILE A 302 -5.72 -10.82 -9.11
N PRO A 303 -5.45 -9.51 -8.95
CA PRO A 303 -4.20 -9.05 -8.35
C PRO A 303 -3.95 -9.57 -6.94
N ALA A 304 -4.97 -9.62 -6.07
CA ALA A 304 -4.81 -10.15 -4.73
C ALA A 304 -4.59 -11.68 -4.72
N ASN A 305 -5.24 -12.42 -5.62
CA ASN A 305 -4.96 -13.86 -5.80
C ASN A 305 -3.54 -14.11 -6.32
N MET A 306 -3.00 -13.24 -7.20
CA MET A 306 -1.60 -13.30 -7.64
C MET A 306 -0.63 -13.09 -6.47
N MET A 307 -0.85 -12.03 -5.68
CA MET A 307 -0.03 -11.71 -4.51
C MET A 307 -0.06 -12.83 -3.47
N PHE A 308 -1.27 -13.33 -3.15
CA PHE A 308 -1.44 -14.40 -2.19
C PHE A 308 -0.75 -15.69 -2.65
N ALA A 309 -0.93 -16.10 -3.90
CA ALA A 309 -0.26 -17.29 -4.45
C ALA A 309 1.27 -17.17 -4.40
N SER A 310 1.82 -15.99 -4.70
CA SER A 310 3.25 -15.73 -4.69
C SER A 310 3.84 -15.87 -3.28
N TYR A 311 3.30 -15.13 -2.32
CA TYR A 311 3.83 -15.11 -0.97
C TYR A 311 3.45 -16.34 -0.14
N LEU A 312 2.34 -17.03 -0.46
CA LEU A 312 2.02 -18.30 0.17
C LEU A 312 3.07 -19.37 -0.15
N LYS A 313 3.53 -19.42 -1.42
CA LYS A 313 4.63 -20.31 -1.82
C LYS A 313 5.91 -19.98 -1.04
N SER A 314 6.28 -18.71 -0.97
CA SER A 314 7.49 -18.29 -0.26
C SER A 314 7.38 -18.52 1.25
N ALA A 315 6.22 -18.31 1.85
CA ALA A 315 5.98 -18.59 3.26
C ALA A 315 5.98 -20.10 3.58
N SER A 316 5.67 -20.97 2.61
CA SER A 316 5.82 -22.42 2.79
C SER A 316 7.27 -22.85 3.01
N ASP A 317 8.23 -22.13 2.44
CA ASP A 317 9.66 -22.40 2.65
C ASP A 317 10.08 -22.05 4.09
N ILE A 318 9.49 -21.01 4.69
CA ILE A 318 9.65 -20.72 6.13
C ILE A 318 9.09 -21.89 6.96
N MET A 319 7.89 -22.35 6.60
CA MET A 319 7.22 -23.44 7.33
C MET A 319 8.04 -24.74 7.28
N TYR A 320 8.67 -25.08 6.15
CA TYR A 320 9.62 -26.19 6.07
C TYR A 320 10.88 -25.93 6.92
N ALA A 321 11.43 -24.71 6.91
CA ALA A 321 12.63 -24.36 7.66
C ALA A 321 12.42 -24.41 9.18
N ILE A 322 11.20 -24.15 9.66
CA ILE A 322 10.84 -24.32 11.05
C ILE A 322 10.99 -25.78 11.49
N GLY A 323 10.64 -26.76 10.62
CA GLY A 323 10.52 -28.19 10.94
C GLY A 323 9.26 -28.49 11.75
N ASP A 324 8.89 -29.77 11.78
CA ASP A 324 7.69 -30.27 12.47
C ASP A 324 6.34 -29.69 11.95
N GLN A 325 6.35 -29.05 10.76
CA GLN A 325 5.17 -28.49 10.10
C GLN A 325 5.09 -28.86 8.60
N ASP A 326 5.70 -29.97 8.19
CA ASP A 326 5.83 -30.37 6.77
C ASP A 326 4.47 -30.52 6.08
N ASP A 327 3.45 -31.06 6.78
CA ASP A 327 2.10 -31.20 6.25
C ASP A 327 1.46 -29.83 5.98
N LEU A 328 1.66 -28.87 6.85
CA LEU A 328 1.14 -27.49 6.68
C LEU A 328 1.88 -26.79 5.54
N ALA A 329 3.19 -26.92 5.47
CA ALA A 329 3.99 -26.40 4.37
C ALA A 329 3.55 -27.00 3.01
N GLY A 330 3.26 -28.30 2.96
CA GLY A 330 2.70 -28.98 1.79
C GLY A 330 1.37 -28.39 1.37
N GLN A 331 0.42 -28.19 2.31
CA GLN A 331 -0.87 -27.54 2.04
C GLN A 331 -0.70 -26.12 1.46
N MET A 332 0.25 -25.33 1.99
CA MET A 332 0.54 -23.99 1.47
C MET A 332 1.06 -24.04 0.02
N CYS A 333 1.97 -24.97 -0.29
CA CYS A 333 2.45 -25.18 -1.65
C CYS A 333 1.32 -25.58 -2.61
N ASP A 334 0.52 -26.58 -2.24
CA ASP A 334 -0.57 -27.10 -3.08
C ASP A 334 -1.63 -26.03 -3.35
N LEU A 335 -1.97 -25.23 -2.35
CA LEU A 335 -2.91 -24.10 -2.53
C LEU A 335 -2.33 -23.02 -3.45
N SER A 336 -1.05 -22.66 -3.28
CA SER A 336 -0.39 -21.70 -4.18
C SER A 336 -0.40 -22.16 -5.64
N GLU A 337 -0.05 -23.43 -5.89
CA GLU A 337 -0.07 -24.01 -7.25
C GLU A 337 -1.49 -24.06 -7.83
N SER A 338 -2.48 -24.42 -7.00
CA SER A 338 -3.88 -24.44 -7.39
C SER A 338 -4.40 -23.05 -7.76
N LEU A 339 -4.02 -22.03 -7.01
CA LEU A 339 -4.36 -20.64 -7.30
C LEU A 339 -3.71 -20.15 -8.60
N ARG A 340 -2.43 -20.43 -8.83
CA ARG A 340 -1.77 -20.10 -10.11
C ARG A 340 -2.50 -20.72 -11.30
N LYS A 341 -2.94 -21.98 -11.16
CA LYS A 341 -3.74 -22.66 -12.17
C LYS A 341 -5.12 -22.04 -12.34
N ALA A 342 -5.78 -21.65 -11.23
CA ALA A 342 -7.07 -20.97 -11.26
C ALA A 342 -6.99 -19.61 -11.96
N ILE A 343 -5.95 -18.82 -11.66
CA ILE A 343 -5.69 -17.53 -12.33
C ILE A 343 -5.46 -17.74 -13.83
N SER A 344 -4.66 -18.73 -14.22
CA SER A 344 -4.42 -19.05 -15.64
C SER A 344 -5.70 -19.45 -16.38
N ASN A 345 -6.59 -20.20 -15.72
CA ASN A 345 -7.82 -20.69 -16.34
C ASN A 345 -8.96 -19.67 -16.38
N HIS A 346 -9.04 -18.77 -15.41
CA HIS A 346 -10.21 -17.90 -15.19
C HIS A 346 -9.87 -16.42 -15.18
N GLY A 347 -8.61 -16.05 -14.92
CA GLY A 347 -8.15 -14.66 -14.89
C GLY A 347 -7.65 -14.15 -16.23
N ILE A 348 -7.42 -15.03 -17.24
CA ILE A 348 -6.96 -14.61 -18.57
C ILE A 348 -8.16 -14.57 -19.52
N VAL A 349 -8.30 -13.44 -20.21
CA VAL A 349 -9.37 -13.20 -21.18
C VAL A 349 -8.80 -12.73 -22.51
N HIS A 350 -9.48 -13.04 -23.62
CA HIS A 350 -9.04 -12.65 -24.95
C HIS A 350 -9.73 -11.35 -25.39
N THR A 351 -8.96 -10.40 -25.88
CA THR A 351 -9.42 -9.14 -26.48
C THR A 351 -8.95 -9.03 -27.92
N SER A 352 -9.76 -8.41 -28.78
CA SER A 352 -9.42 -8.27 -30.20
C SER A 352 -8.22 -7.36 -30.46
N ASN A 353 -7.96 -6.39 -29.59
CA ASN A 353 -6.94 -5.36 -29.79
C ASN A 353 -5.60 -5.71 -29.11
N TYR A 354 -5.65 -6.47 -28.01
CA TYR A 354 -4.48 -6.73 -27.17
C TYR A 354 -4.12 -8.23 -27.07
N GLY A 355 -4.94 -9.13 -27.61
CA GLY A 355 -4.76 -10.57 -27.44
C GLY A 355 -5.18 -11.03 -26.04
N ASN A 356 -4.45 -11.97 -25.46
CA ASN A 356 -4.71 -12.47 -24.11
C ASN A 356 -4.19 -11.47 -23.08
N ILE A 357 -5.05 -11.12 -22.13
CA ILE A 357 -4.76 -10.18 -21.03
C ILE A 357 -5.26 -10.76 -19.70
N TYR A 358 -4.75 -10.26 -18.58
CA TYR A 358 -5.37 -10.51 -17.29
C TYR A 358 -6.58 -9.60 -17.07
N ALA A 359 -7.70 -10.19 -16.63
CA ALA A 359 -8.83 -9.43 -16.10
C ALA A 359 -8.48 -8.91 -14.69
N TYR A 360 -9.08 -7.81 -14.30
CA TYR A 360 -8.91 -7.25 -12.95
C TYR A 360 -9.75 -8.02 -11.93
N GLU A 361 -11.02 -8.27 -12.27
CA GLU A 361 -11.96 -9.05 -11.46
C GLU A 361 -12.77 -10.00 -12.34
N VAL A 362 -13.14 -11.16 -11.79
CA VAL A 362 -14.00 -12.16 -12.43
C VAL A 362 -15.04 -12.72 -11.46
N ASP A 363 -16.19 -13.17 -11.99
CA ASP A 363 -17.26 -13.81 -11.19
C ASP A 363 -17.29 -15.34 -11.31
N GLY A 364 -16.56 -15.91 -12.26
CA GLY A 364 -16.61 -17.33 -12.60
C GLY A 364 -17.85 -17.76 -13.38
N TYR A 365 -18.74 -16.84 -13.72
CA TYR A 365 -19.91 -17.01 -14.61
C TYR A 365 -19.72 -16.36 -15.98
N MET A 366 -18.47 -16.11 -16.38
CA MET A 366 -18.04 -15.45 -17.63
C MET A 366 -18.11 -13.91 -17.62
N SER A 367 -18.43 -13.26 -16.50
CA SER A 367 -18.29 -11.80 -16.38
C SER A 367 -16.89 -11.44 -15.91
N GLN A 368 -16.38 -10.35 -16.44
CA GLN A 368 -15.07 -9.80 -16.08
C GLN A 368 -15.08 -8.27 -16.05
N ASN A 369 -14.25 -7.73 -15.20
CA ASN A 369 -13.96 -6.30 -15.14
C ASN A 369 -12.55 -6.07 -15.73
N ILE A 370 -12.46 -5.23 -16.77
CA ILE A 370 -11.22 -4.88 -17.45
C ILE A 370 -10.87 -3.45 -17.07
N MET A 371 -9.96 -3.32 -16.13
CA MET A 371 -9.40 -2.06 -15.63
C MET A 371 -8.11 -2.33 -14.88
N ASP A 372 -7.52 -1.30 -14.30
CA ASP A 372 -6.55 -1.42 -13.21
C ASP A 372 -6.73 -0.28 -12.22
N ASP A 373 -6.18 -0.40 -11.01
CA ASP A 373 -6.23 0.55 -9.91
C ASP A 373 -4.82 0.99 -9.53
N ALA A 374 -4.70 2.13 -8.87
CA ALA A 374 -3.43 2.72 -8.47
C ALA A 374 -2.74 1.98 -7.32
N ASN A 375 -3.51 1.33 -6.46
CA ASN A 375 -3.00 0.68 -5.25
C ASN A 375 -2.44 -0.72 -5.55
N ILE A 376 -1.51 -1.19 -4.70
CA ILE A 376 -0.85 -2.49 -4.80
C ILE A 376 -1.55 -3.48 -3.84
N PRO A 377 -1.88 -4.71 -4.32
CA PRO A 377 -1.60 -5.26 -5.65
C PRO A 377 -2.54 -4.75 -6.76
N SER A 378 -1.96 -4.54 -7.93
CA SER A 378 -2.64 -4.20 -9.18
C SER A 378 -2.17 -5.14 -10.30
N LEU A 379 -2.80 -5.11 -11.46
CA LEU A 379 -2.31 -5.86 -12.62
C LEU A 379 -0.93 -5.34 -13.05
N LEU A 380 -0.72 -4.01 -12.97
CA LEU A 380 0.57 -3.40 -13.27
C LEU A 380 1.67 -3.90 -12.33
N SER A 381 1.36 -4.17 -11.07
CA SER A 381 2.33 -4.60 -10.07
C SER A 381 2.67 -6.09 -10.08
N ALA A 382 2.10 -6.90 -10.99
CA ALA A 382 2.29 -8.35 -10.98
C ALA A 382 3.76 -8.81 -10.99
N PRO A 383 4.70 -8.16 -11.72
CA PRO A 383 6.13 -8.47 -11.59
C PRO A 383 6.72 -8.02 -10.25
N PHE A 384 6.30 -6.88 -9.72
CA PHE A 384 6.79 -6.32 -8.46
C PHE A 384 6.47 -7.22 -7.26
N ILE A 385 5.28 -7.84 -7.24
CA ILE A 385 4.87 -8.82 -6.21
C ILE A 385 5.41 -10.24 -6.49
N GLY A 386 6.31 -10.42 -7.46
CA GLY A 386 6.98 -11.67 -7.75
C GLY A 386 6.07 -12.77 -8.32
N TYR A 387 4.93 -12.41 -8.93
CA TYR A 387 4.01 -13.40 -9.49
C TYR A 387 4.47 -13.90 -10.88
N LEU A 388 5.01 -13.03 -11.72
CA LEU A 388 5.49 -13.32 -13.08
C LEU A 388 6.67 -12.42 -13.45
N ASP A 389 7.35 -12.76 -14.54
CA ASP A 389 8.43 -11.95 -15.08
C ASP A 389 7.90 -10.78 -15.93
N ARG A 390 8.68 -9.69 -16.03
CA ARG A 390 8.30 -8.49 -16.78
C ARG A 390 8.07 -8.74 -18.27
N ASP A 391 8.69 -9.76 -18.84
CA ASP A 391 8.60 -10.14 -20.26
C ASP A 391 7.49 -11.16 -20.56
N ASP A 392 6.69 -11.55 -19.57
CA ASP A 392 5.50 -12.39 -19.79
C ASP A 392 4.57 -11.76 -20.84
N GLU A 393 4.19 -12.51 -21.87
CA GLU A 393 3.42 -12.00 -23.02
C GLU A 393 2.03 -11.51 -22.58
N VAL A 394 1.35 -12.25 -21.69
CA VAL A 394 0.00 -11.87 -21.22
C VAL A 394 0.09 -10.61 -20.37
N TYR A 395 1.15 -10.48 -19.56
CA TYR A 395 1.41 -9.27 -18.78
C TYR A 395 1.69 -8.08 -19.68
N GLN A 396 2.54 -8.20 -20.72
CA GLN A 396 2.85 -7.10 -21.63
C GLN A 396 1.62 -6.63 -22.41
N ASN A 397 0.76 -7.54 -22.81
CA ASN A 397 -0.54 -7.23 -23.42
C ASN A 397 -1.45 -6.49 -22.42
N THR A 398 -1.51 -6.96 -21.18
CA THR A 398 -2.26 -6.33 -20.09
C THR A 398 -1.73 -4.93 -19.82
N ARG A 399 -0.42 -4.79 -19.68
CA ARG A 399 0.27 -3.50 -19.46
C ARG A 399 -0.05 -2.50 -20.57
N SER A 400 -0.04 -2.94 -21.81
CA SER A 400 -0.38 -2.09 -22.97
C SER A 400 -1.83 -1.57 -22.90
N LEU A 401 -2.78 -2.40 -22.45
CA LEU A 401 -4.17 -2.00 -22.26
C LEU A 401 -4.32 -1.02 -21.09
N ILE A 402 -3.82 -1.39 -19.89
CA ILE A 402 -4.08 -0.60 -18.67
C ILE A 402 -3.39 0.77 -18.68
N LEU A 403 -2.35 0.95 -19.49
CA LEU A 403 -1.67 2.23 -19.71
C LEU A 403 -2.20 2.97 -20.96
N SER A 404 -3.38 2.60 -21.44
CA SER A 404 -4.04 3.21 -22.59
C SER A 404 -5.39 3.85 -22.22
N ALA A 405 -6.06 4.45 -23.20
CA ALA A 405 -7.41 5.00 -23.03
C ALA A 405 -8.49 3.91 -22.86
N ASP A 406 -8.15 2.64 -23.08
CA ASP A 406 -9.07 1.51 -22.91
C ASP A 406 -9.19 1.08 -21.44
N ASN A 407 -8.26 1.53 -20.56
CA ASN A 407 -8.48 1.54 -19.12
C ASN A 407 -9.22 2.82 -18.72
N PRO A 408 -10.48 2.74 -18.22
CA PRO A 408 -11.25 3.93 -17.84
C PRO A 408 -10.62 4.73 -16.70
N TYR A 409 -9.70 4.14 -15.95
CA TYR A 409 -8.99 4.76 -14.83
C TYR A 409 -7.56 5.21 -15.17
N PHE A 410 -7.13 5.09 -16.43
CA PHE A 410 -5.89 5.73 -16.87
C PHE A 410 -6.13 7.21 -17.10
N MET A 411 -5.90 8.02 -16.08
CA MET A 411 -6.15 9.45 -16.07
C MET A 411 -5.03 10.21 -16.78
N ARG A 412 -5.38 11.25 -17.50
CA ARG A 412 -4.45 12.07 -18.29
C ARG A 412 -4.70 13.55 -18.08
N GLY A 413 -3.67 14.28 -17.78
CA GLY A 413 -3.71 15.72 -17.60
C GLY A 413 -2.32 16.35 -17.69
N PRO A 414 -2.23 17.67 -17.59
CA PRO A 414 -0.95 18.39 -17.69
C PRO A 414 -0.03 18.17 -16.48
N VAL A 415 -0.57 17.73 -15.33
CA VAL A 415 0.21 17.51 -14.11
C VAL A 415 0.83 16.13 -14.10
N ILE A 416 0.04 15.09 -14.28
CA ILE A 416 0.46 13.70 -14.22
C ILE A 416 -0.45 12.82 -15.10
N ASN A 417 0.15 11.76 -15.70
CA ASN A 417 -0.58 10.72 -16.43
C ASN A 417 -0.31 9.37 -15.76
N ALA A 418 -1.30 8.87 -15.01
CA ALA A 418 -1.16 7.61 -14.29
C ALA A 418 -2.51 6.92 -14.10
N ILE A 419 -2.46 5.68 -13.59
CA ILE A 419 -3.65 4.95 -13.20
C ILE A 419 -4.18 5.55 -11.89
N GLY A 420 -5.49 5.84 -11.84
CA GLY A 420 -6.26 6.15 -10.65
C GLY A 420 -7.11 4.96 -10.23
N GLY A 421 -8.28 5.23 -9.68
CA GLY A 421 -9.25 4.20 -9.28
C GLY A 421 -10.62 4.81 -8.97
N PRO A 422 -11.64 4.00 -8.72
CA PRO A 422 -12.95 4.50 -8.31
C PRO A 422 -12.89 5.28 -7.00
N HIS A 423 -11.98 4.92 -6.11
CA HIS A 423 -11.76 5.59 -4.83
C HIS A 423 -11.29 7.04 -5.01
N GLN A 424 -10.41 7.26 -5.95
CA GLN A 424 -9.73 8.53 -6.20
C GLN A 424 -10.45 9.36 -7.26
N GLY A 425 -11.12 8.72 -8.24
CA GLY A 425 -11.80 9.38 -9.35
C GLY A 425 -13.30 9.43 -9.20
N GLY A 426 -13.90 10.63 -9.27
CA GLY A 426 -15.36 10.81 -9.35
C GLY A 426 -16.11 10.91 -8.02
N SER A 427 -15.44 10.86 -6.86
CA SER A 427 -16.11 11.00 -5.56
C SER A 427 -16.47 12.44 -5.18
N HIS A 428 -15.94 13.45 -5.85
CA HIS A 428 -16.29 14.85 -5.64
C HIS A 428 -17.40 15.37 -6.57
N ALA A 429 -18.10 14.50 -7.28
CA ALA A 429 -19.28 14.87 -8.08
C ALA A 429 -20.41 15.57 -7.27
N ASN A 430 -20.31 15.64 -5.97
CA ASN A 430 -21.28 16.28 -5.08
C ASN A 430 -20.99 17.76 -4.76
N GLN A 431 -19.86 18.32 -5.19
CA GLN A 431 -19.67 19.78 -5.18
C GLN A 431 -19.91 20.34 -6.58
N MET A 432 -21.18 20.30 -7.02
CA MET A 432 -21.60 21.15 -8.12
C MET A 432 -21.52 22.61 -7.67
N THR A 433 -20.36 23.24 -7.85
CA THR A 433 -20.31 24.68 -7.91
C THR A 433 -20.80 25.13 -9.30
N ASP A 434 -21.73 26.07 -9.30
CA ASP A 434 -22.51 26.64 -10.40
C ASP A 434 -21.67 27.43 -11.45
N GLN A 435 -20.51 26.92 -11.89
CA GLN A 435 -19.64 27.59 -12.86
C GLN A 435 -19.29 26.72 -14.08
N ALA A 436 -20.26 26.19 -14.76
CA ALA A 436 -20.05 25.70 -16.13
C ALA A 436 -21.14 26.18 -17.05
N THR A 437 -21.04 27.42 -17.46
CA THR A 437 -21.83 27.97 -18.57
C THR A 437 -21.19 27.60 -19.90
N HIS A 438 -21.49 26.43 -20.44
CA HIS A 438 -21.60 26.21 -21.88
C HIS A 438 -22.52 25.00 -22.11
N VAL A 439 -23.82 25.27 -22.18
CA VAL A 439 -24.82 24.27 -22.48
C VAL A 439 -25.01 24.22 -24.00
N CYS A 440 -24.61 23.11 -24.61
CA CYS A 440 -25.15 22.75 -25.90
C CYS A 440 -26.52 22.07 -25.66
N ARG A 441 -27.61 22.77 -25.92
CA ARG A 441 -28.97 22.22 -25.84
C ARG A 441 -29.23 21.34 -27.06
N VAL A 442 -29.27 20.05 -26.85
CA VAL A 442 -29.95 19.11 -27.76
C VAL A 442 -30.87 18.23 -26.93
N GLY A 443 -32.18 18.53 -26.97
CA GLY A 443 -33.21 17.67 -26.41
C GLY A 443 -33.30 17.60 -24.88
N LYS A 444 -34.43 17.15 -24.33
CA LYS A 444 -34.74 17.08 -22.87
C LYS A 444 -34.00 16.00 -22.09
N ALA A 445 -32.78 15.65 -22.46
CA ALA A 445 -31.92 14.76 -21.66
C ALA A 445 -30.92 15.62 -20.88
N LYS A 446 -30.95 15.55 -19.56
CA LYS A 446 -29.85 16.03 -18.71
C LYS A 446 -28.63 15.16 -18.98
N VAL A 447 -27.70 15.65 -19.78
CA VAL A 447 -26.36 15.02 -19.88
C VAL A 447 -25.63 15.41 -18.62
N PHE A 448 -25.37 14.45 -17.75
CA PHE A 448 -24.42 14.61 -16.67
C PHE A 448 -23.02 14.76 -17.31
N ARG A 449 -22.46 15.96 -17.27
CA ARG A 449 -21.02 16.13 -17.52
C ARG A 449 -20.28 15.72 -16.24
N ILE A 450 -19.47 14.69 -16.34
CA ILE A 450 -18.33 14.51 -15.43
C ILE A 450 -17.46 15.76 -15.64
N SER A 451 -17.25 16.54 -14.61
CA SER A 451 -16.31 17.66 -14.69
C SER A 451 -14.91 17.06 -14.92
N ILE A 452 -14.20 17.56 -15.93
CA ILE A 452 -12.80 17.15 -16.19
C ILE A 452 -11.90 17.51 -14.98
N SER A 453 -12.37 18.35 -14.05
CA SER A 453 -11.67 18.78 -12.86
C SER A 453 -11.51 17.71 -11.76
N ASP A 454 -12.16 16.54 -11.88
CA ASP A 454 -12.23 15.56 -10.80
C ASP A 454 -11.50 14.24 -11.13
N LEU A 455 -10.50 14.29 -12.01
CA LEU A 455 -9.70 13.15 -12.41
C LEU A 455 -8.46 13.04 -11.52
N PHE A 456 -8.54 12.19 -10.49
CA PHE A 456 -7.42 11.91 -9.61
C PHE A 456 -6.70 10.63 -10.02
N THR A 457 -5.38 10.61 -9.83
CA THR A 457 -4.51 9.45 -10.05
C THR A 457 -3.62 9.21 -8.85
N GLY A 458 -3.24 7.95 -8.63
CA GLY A 458 -2.29 7.58 -7.57
C GLY A 458 -0.84 7.61 -8.06
N PRO A 459 0.04 8.41 -7.46
CA PRO A 459 1.46 8.43 -7.79
C PRO A 459 2.14 7.07 -7.65
N MET A 460 1.64 6.17 -6.79
CA MET A 460 2.15 4.81 -6.65
C MET A 460 2.11 4.04 -7.99
N ALA A 461 1.08 4.24 -8.82
CA ALA A 461 1.03 3.62 -10.15
C ALA A 461 2.19 4.08 -11.05
N SER A 462 2.60 5.36 -10.97
CA SER A 462 3.79 5.86 -11.68
C SER A 462 5.08 5.24 -11.14
N ILE A 463 5.19 5.03 -9.84
CA ILE A 463 6.33 4.36 -9.22
C ILE A 463 6.41 2.89 -9.70
N ILE A 464 5.27 2.17 -9.72
CA ILE A 464 5.22 0.79 -10.24
C ILE A 464 5.53 0.73 -11.74
N ARG A 465 5.14 1.72 -12.53
CA ARG A 465 5.56 1.78 -13.94
C ARG A 465 7.08 1.79 -14.08
N ILE A 466 7.79 2.49 -13.21
CA ILE A 466 9.25 2.53 -13.18
C ILE A 466 9.83 1.16 -12.80
N PHE A 467 9.30 0.49 -11.79
CA PHE A 467 9.75 -0.85 -11.40
C PHE A 467 9.56 -1.91 -12.50
N THR A 468 8.56 -1.71 -13.35
CA THR A 468 8.11 -2.73 -14.32
C THR A 468 8.50 -2.43 -15.76
N THR A 469 9.44 -1.51 -15.99
CA THR A 469 9.98 -1.18 -17.32
C THR A 469 11.50 -1.02 -17.29
N ASP A 470 12.15 -1.29 -18.43
CA ASP A 470 13.55 -0.96 -18.68
C ASP A 470 13.69 0.19 -19.70
N ASP A 471 12.58 0.75 -20.18
CA ASP A 471 12.56 1.90 -21.09
C ASP A 471 12.95 3.18 -20.33
N GLU A 472 14.15 3.68 -20.62
CA GLU A 472 14.73 4.88 -19.99
C GLU A 472 13.90 6.15 -20.23
N ALA A 473 13.25 6.24 -21.38
CA ALA A 473 12.41 7.40 -21.70
C ALA A 473 11.14 7.37 -20.83
N GLU A 474 10.52 6.19 -20.65
CA GLU A 474 9.37 6.02 -19.75
C GLU A 474 9.78 6.29 -18.31
N ILE A 475 10.89 5.72 -17.83
CA ILE A 475 11.40 5.94 -16.46
C ILE A 475 11.61 7.44 -16.21
N THR A 476 12.34 8.12 -17.11
CA THR A 476 12.62 9.55 -16.99
C THR A 476 11.35 10.38 -16.95
N GLN A 477 10.40 10.09 -17.84
CA GLN A 477 9.11 10.77 -17.87
C GLN A 477 8.33 10.60 -16.55
N GLN A 478 8.28 9.38 -16.00
CA GLN A 478 7.57 9.14 -14.76
C GLN A 478 8.26 9.83 -13.57
N LEU A 479 9.60 9.82 -13.49
CA LEU A 479 10.33 10.57 -12.47
C LEU A 479 10.03 12.07 -12.51
N GLN A 480 10.02 12.67 -13.71
CA GLN A 480 9.67 14.08 -13.90
C GLN A 480 8.25 14.39 -13.42
N GLN A 481 7.27 13.54 -13.75
CA GLN A 481 5.89 13.70 -13.32
C GLN A 481 5.73 13.59 -11.81
N ILE A 482 6.39 12.61 -11.17
CA ILE A 482 6.33 12.44 -9.71
C ILE A 482 6.94 13.67 -9.02
N VAL A 483 8.11 14.13 -9.43
CA VAL A 483 8.78 15.28 -8.81
C VAL A 483 7.94 16.55 -8.96
N SER A 484 7.34 16.78 -10.14
CA SER A 484 6.55 17.98 -10.44
C SER A 484 5.18 18.02 -9.75
N SER A 485 4.69 16.88 -9.23
CA SER A 485 3.32 16.76 -8.73
C SER A 485 3.21 16.81 -7.19
N THR A 486 4.26 17.26 -6.49
CA THR A 486 4.29 17.32 -5.02
C THR A 486 3.85 18.67 -4.43
N ASP A 487 3.30 19.57 -5.24
CA ASP A 487 2.87 20.94 -4.84
C ASP A 487 3.95 21.74 -4.07
N GLY A 488 5.23 21.47 -4.33
CA GLY A 488 6.36 22.09 -3.61
C GLY A 488 6.59 21.55 -2.19
N LEU A 489 5.72 20.70 -1.66
CA LEU A 489 5.87 20.11 -0.33
C LEU A 489 6.99 19.06 -0.27
N GLY A 490 7.28 18.39 -1.38
CA GLY A 490 8.36 17.39 -1.42
C GLY A 490 8.02 16.12 -0.63
N LEU A 491 6.76 15.73 -0.65
CA LEU A 491 6.22 14.43 -0.20
C LEU A 491 5.33 13.84 -1.28
N ILE A 492 5.20 12.53 -1.30
CA ILE A 492 4.29 11.83 -2.21
C ILE A 492 2.90 11.78 -1.57
N HIS A 493 1.90 12.28 -2.28
CA HIS A 493 0.49 12.24 -1.87
C HIS A 493 -0.15 10.89 -2.25
N GLU A 494 -1.27 10.55 -1.65
CA GLU A 494 -2.03 9.34 -2.01
C GLU A 494 -2.61 9.46 -3.42
N SER A 495 -3.27 10.59 -3.70
CA SER A 495 -3.79 10.88 -5.03
C SER A 495 -3.65 12.36 -5.38
N ILE A 496 -3.58 12.65 -6.67
CA ILE A 496 -3.35 13.99 -7.23
C ILE A 496 -4.32 14.23 -8.37
N ASN A 497 -4.90 15.41 -8.41
CA ASN A 497 -5.71 15.87 -9.53
C ASN A 497 -4.82 16.07 -10.77
N THR A 498 -5.14 15.40 -11.87
CA THR A 498 -4.33 15.43 -13.09
C THR A 498 -4.29 16.81 -13.78
N PHE A 499 -5.16 17.74 -13.41
CA PHE A 499 -5.23 19.11 -13.93
C PHE A 499 -4.82 20.19 -12.93
N ASN A 500 -4.72 19.88 -11.63
CA ASN A 500 -4.40 20.85 -10.59
C ASN A 500 -3.43 20.25 -9.57
N VAL A 501 -2.18 20.69 -9.58
CA VAL A 501 -1.12 20.18 -8.69
C VAL A 501 -1.39 20.45 -7.21
N SER A 502 -2.20 21.47 -6.90
CA SER A 502 -2.55 21.84 -5.52
C SER A 502 -3.86 21.20 -5.02
N ASP A 503 -4.38 20.22 -5.78
CA ASP A 503 -5.58 19.47 -5.42
C ASP A 503 -5.20 17.98 -5.29
N TRP A 504 -4.97 17.56 -4.05
CA TRP A 504 -4.49 16.22 -3.71
C TRP A 504 -5.17 15.71 -2.43
N THR A 505 -5.13 14.39 -2.23
CA THR A 505 -5.53 13.75 -0.96
C THR A 505 -4.28 13.40 -0.16
N ARG A 506 -4.37 13.51 1.16
CA ARG A 506 -3.32 13.18 2.13
C ARG A 506 -1.98 13.86 1.84
N GLN A 507 -1.64 14.85 2.62
CA GLN A 507 -0.33 15.51 2.56
C GLN A 507 0.83 14.57 2.93
N TRP A 508 0.54 13.54 3.71
CA TRP A 508 1.49 12.58 4.24
C TRP A 508 0.91 11.16 4.15
N PHE A 509 1.38 10.40 3.14
CA PHE A 509 1.04 9.00 2.94
C PHE A 509 2.34 8.20 2.94
N SER A 510 2.65 7.54 4.08
CA SER A 510 3.98 7.00 4.35
C SER A 510 4.34 5.83 3.43
N TRP A 511 3.37 4.99 3.04
CA TRP A 511 3.61 3.90 2.08
C TRP A 511 4.12 4.40 0.72
N ALA A 512 3.45 5.38 0.12
CA ALA A 512 3.86 5.93 -1.18
C ALA A 512 5.26 6.56 -1.12
N ASN A 513 5.59 7.23 -0.01
CA ASN A 513 6.91 7.81 0.22
C ASN A 513 7.99 6.72 0.34
N GLY A 514 7.75 5.67 1.13
CA GLY A 514 8.66 4.54 1.24
C GLY A 514 8.88 3.82 -0.10
N LEU A 515 7.80 3.55 -0.84
CA LEU A 515 7.84 2.91 -2.15
C LEU A 515 8.65 3.73 -3.17
N PHE A 516 8.54 5.07 -3.14
CA PHE A 516 9.38 5.95 -3.95
C PHE A 516 10.87 5.80 -3.59
N GLY A 517 11.19 5.77 -2.30
CA GLY A 517 12.55 5.56 -1.85
C GLY A 517 13.12 4.21 -2.30
N GLN A 518 12.33 3.15 -2.18
CA GLN A 518 12.68 1.81 -2.67
C GLN A 518 12.95 1.82 -4.19
N MET A 519 12.14 2.52 -4.96
CA MET A 519 12.30 2.66 -6.41
C MET A 519 13.60 3.39 -6.77
N ILE A 520 14.00 4.41 -6.01
CA ILE A 520 15.29 5.09 -6.23
C ILE A 520 16.46 4.14 -5.97
N LEU A 521 16.39 3.28 -4.93
CA LEU A 521 17.43 2.27 -4.68
C LEU A 521 17.50 1.24 -5.81
N ASP A 522 16.35 0.80 -6.33
CA ASP A 522 16.28 -0.08 -7.50
C ASP A 522 16.92 0.58 -8.75
N LEU A 523 16.65 1.87 -8.98
CA LEU A 523 17.28 2.59 -10.09
C LEU A 523 18.78 2.81 -9.88
N GLU A 524 19.24 3.02 -8.64
CA GLU A 524 20.67 3.10 -8.34
C GLU A 524 21.42 1.83 -8.76
N ASP A 525 20.78 0.66 -8.56
CA ASP A 525 21.37 -0.63 -8.93
C ASP A 525 21.29 -0.93 -10.43
N ARG A 526 20.11 -0.78 -11.06
CA ARG A 526 19.89 -1.21 -12.44
C ARG A 526 20.04 -0.14 -13.51
N LYS A 527 19.91 1.17 -13.17
CA LYS A 527 19.92 2.30 -14.12
C LYS A 527 20.54 3.58 -13.49
N PRO A 528 21.75 3.51 -12.92
CA PRO A 528 22.35 4.65 -12.20
C PRO A 528 22.55 5.89 -13.07
N GLU A 529 22.68 5.73 -14.39
CA GLU A 529 22.84 6.83 -15.36
C GLU A 529 21.63 7.76 -15.40
N ILE A 530 20.42 7.26 -15.08
CA ILE A 530 19.20 8.09 -15.03
C ILE A 530 19.26 9.02 -13.82
N LEU A 531 19.73 8.53 -12.67
CA LEU A 531 19.89 9.36 -11.46
C LEU A 531 20.97 10.45 -11.63
N GLY A 532 21.95 10.19 -12.50
CA GLY A 532 23.00 11.15 -12.88
C GLY A 532 22.53 12.28 -13.81
N GLN A 533 21.26 12.29 -14.24
CA GLN A 533 20.69 13.32 -15.10
C GLN A 533 19.94 14.37 -14.27
N SER A 534 19.89 15.62 -14.78
CA SER A 534 19.06 16.68 -14.22
C SER A 534 17.90 17.00 -15.15
N PHE A 535 16.71 17.13 -14.59
CA PHE A 535 15.48 17.45 -15.32
C PHE A 535 15.21 18.97 -15.40
N GLN A 536 16.09 19.80 -14.83
CA GLN A 536 15.87 21.24 -14.69
C GLN A 536 15.87 22.01 -16.02
N ASN A 537 16.45 21.46 -17.08
CA ASN A 537 16.65 22.16 -18.35
C ASN A 537 15.72 21.69 -19.49
N ASN A 538 14.74 20.87 -19.22
CA ASN A 538 13.82 20.35 -20.26
C ASN A 538 12.58 21.24 -20.46
N THR A 539 12.74 22.57 -20.39
CA THR A 539 11.73 23.51 -20.91
C THR A 539 12.04 23.78 -22.38
N SER A 540 11.65 22.88 -23.27
CA SER A 540 11.58 23.16 -24.70
C SER A 540 10.14 22.98 -25.18
#